data_7aeea1cbb15d2e85f9f993ce3e3d0ce0
#
_entry.id   7aeea1cbb15d2e85f9f993ce3e3d0ce0
#
_cell.length_a   1.000
_cell.length_b   1.000
_cell.length_c   1.000
_cell.angle_alpha   90.00
_cell.angle_beta   90.00
_cell.angle_gamma   90.00
#
_symmetry.space_group_name_H-M   'P 1'
#
loop_
_entity.id
_entity.type
_entity.pdbx_description
1 polymer ?
#
loop_
_entity_poly.entity_id
_entity_poly.type
_entity_poly.pdbx_seq_one_letter_code
_entity_poly.pdbx_strand_id
1 'polypeptide(L)'
;MKDAKDLGVDMFLLDDGWFANKYPRKDDHAGLGDWEATKSKLPDGIPGLVRDAKKTGVKFGIWIEPEMVNPKSELFEKHPDWVIMQPKRDTYYYRNQLVLDISNPKVQDYVFGIVDRIMTENPDVAYFKWDCNSVITNIYSPYHKENQGNFYIDHVRGIYNVLTRIHKK
;
A
#
# COMPACT_ATOMS: atom_id res chain seq x y z
N MET A 1 -13.42 16.95 -8.61
CA MET A 1 -12.50 18.01 -8.12
C MET A 1 -13.15 19.39 -8.18
N LYS A 2 -13.75 19.80 -9.32
CA LYS A 2 -14.37 21.13 -9.44
C LYS A 2 -15.44 21.37 -8.37
N ASP A 3 -16.40 20.45 -8.23
CA ASP A 3 -17.47 20.58 -7.23
C ASP A 3 -16.94 20.63 -5.79
N ALA A 4 -15.84 19.88 -5.51
CA ALA A 4 -15.16 19.94 -4.22
C ALA A 4 -14.57 21.34 -3.97
N LYS A 5 -13.95 21.95 -4.99
CA LYS A 5 -13.43 23.33 -4.90
C LYS A 5 -14.54 24.34 -4.68
N ASP A 6 -15.64 24.21 -5.40
CA ASP A 6 -16.80 25.10 -5.28
C ASP A 6 -17.45 25.03 -3.88
N LEU A 7 -17.32 23.89 -3.20
CA LEU A 7 -17.71 23.67 -1.79
C LEU A 7 -16.67 24.18 -0.76
N GLY A 8 -15.55 24.74 -1.20
CA GLY A 8 -14.50 25.25 -0.32
C GLY A 8 -13.51 24.19 0.18
N VAL A 9 -13.44 23.01 -0.47
CA VAL A 9 -12.49 21.95 -0.13
C VAL A 9 -11.09 22.29 -0.63
N ASP A 10 -10.07 22.15 0.22
CA ASP A 10 -8.67 22.46 -0.11
C ASP A 10 -7.90 21.26 -0.67
N MET A 11 -8.35 20.05 -0.40
CA MET A 11 -7.69 18.82 -0.82
C MET A 11 -8.69 17.79 -1.36
N PHE A 12 -8.34 17.16 -2.46
CA PHE A 12 -9.05 16.01 -3.01
C PHE A 12 -8.20 14.74 -2.81
N LEU A 13 -8.74 13.76 -2.09
CA LEU A 13 -8.10 12.47 -1.85
C LEU A 13 -8.69 11.39 -2.74
N LEU A 14 -7.86 10.71 -3.51
CA LEU A 14 -8.22 9.48 -4.22
C LEU A 14 -8.11 8.30 -3.27
N ASP A 15 -9.24 7.70 -2.93
CA ASP A 15 -9.31 6.53 -2.05
C ASP A 15 -9.07 5.21 -2.81
N ASP A 16 -9.39 4.05 -2.22
CA ASP A 16 -9.16 2.70 -2.75
C ASP A 16 -9.65 2.51 -4.21
N GLY A 17 -9.01 1.58 -4.92
CA GLY A 17 -9.47 1.12 -6.23
C GLY A 17 -8.75 1.69 -7.45
N TRP A 18 -7.69 2.49 -7.26
CA TRP A 18 -6.95 3.14 -8.35
C TRP A 18 -5.84 2.29 -8.98
N PHE A 19 -5.47 1.18 -8.36
CA PHE A 19 -4.26 0.39 -8.64
C PHE A 19 -4.54 -0.99 -9.23
N ALA A 20 -3.46 -1.69 -9.60
CA ALA A 20 -3.36 -3.03 -10.16
C ALA A 20 -3.86 -3.17 -11.61
N ASN A 21 -3.02 -3.77 -12.47
CA ASN A 21 -3.31 -3.98 -13.88
C ASN A 21 -3.66 -5.44 -14.19
N LYS A 22 -2.87 -6.41 -13.73
CA LYS A 22 -3.14 -7.84 -13.98
C LYS A 22 -4.38 -8.33 -13.24
N TYR A 23 -4.54 -7.90 -12.00
CA TYR A 23 -5.67 -8.19 -11.13
C TYR A 23 -6.33 -6.90 -10.66
N PRO A 24 -7.09 -6.20 -11.52
CA PRO A 24 -7.62 -4.87 -11.19
C PRO A 24 -8.45 -4.87 -9.92
N ARG A 25 -8.21 -3.90 -9.06
CA ARG A 25 -8.94 -3.68 -7.81
C ARG A 25 -10.39 -3.29 -8.09
N LYS A 26 -11.30 -4.27 -8.11
CA LYS A 26 -12.75 -4.08 -8.25
C LYS A 26 -13.46 -4.12 -6.90
N ASP A 27 -12.92 -4.91 -6.00
CA ASP A 27 -13.39 -5.16 -4.64
C ASP A 27 -12.22 -5.66 -3.78
N ASP A 28 -12.50 -6.20 -2.59
CA ASP A 28 -11.50 -6.66 -1.63
C ASP A 28 -10.77 -7.96 -2.01
N HIS A 29 -11.10 -8.60 -3.13
CA HIS A 29 -10.58 -9.92 -3.47
C HIS A 29 -9.30 -9.91 -4.30
N ALA A 30 -8.90 -8.76 -4.85
CA ALA A 30 -7.76 -8.69 -5.76
C ALA A 30 -7.04 -7.33 -5.73
N GLY A 31 -5.81 -7.34 -6.23
CA GLY A 31 -5.03 -6.15 -6.60
C GLY A 31 -4.21 -5.52 -5.49
N LEU A 32 -4.56 -5.72 -4.22
CA LEU A 32 -3.80 -5.13 -3.12
C LEU A 32 -2.39 -5.72 -3.07
N GLY A 33 -1.40 -4.86 -3.07
CA GLY A 33 0.01 -5.19 -3.26
C GLY A 33 0.60 -4.68 -4.57
N ASP A 34 -0.22 -4.43 -5.60
CA ASP A 34 0.24 -4.00 -6.93
C ASP A 34 -0.05 -2.51 -7.14
N TRP A 35 0.85 -1.65 -6.68
CA TRP A 35 0.64 -0.20 -6.56
C TRP A 35 0.93 0.59 -7.84
N GLU A 36 0.47 0.07 -8.99
CA GLU A 36 0.49 0.78 -10.26
C GLU A 36 -0.90 1.21 -10.67
N ALA A 37 -1.05 2.45 -11.15
CA ALA A 37 -2.33 2.96 -11.59
C ALA A 37 -2.98 2.05 -12.65
N THR A 38 -4.23 1.66 -12.43
CA THR A 38 -4.99 0.83 -13.37
C THR A 38 -5.26 1.61 -14.65
N LYS A 39 -4.64 1.20 -15.76
CA LYS A 39 -4.71 1.90 -17.05
C LYS A 39 -6.13 2.07 -17.59
N SER A 40 -7.01 1.11 -17.33
CA SER A 40 -8.41 1.17 -17.74
C SER A 40 -9.25 2.20 -16.98
N LYS A 41 -8.88 2.52 -15.73
CA LYS A 41 -9.56 3.53 -14.90
C LYS A 41 -8.89 4.89 -15.01
N LEU A 42 -7.57 4.90 -15.10
CA LEU A 42 -6.72 6.08 -15.10
C LEU A 42 -5.79 6.05 -16.29
N PRO A 43 -6.26 6.34 -17.51
CA PRO A 43 -5.43 6.28 -18.72
C PRO A 43 -4.22 7.22 -18.67
N ASP A 44 -4.34 8.39 -18.00
CA ASP A 44 -3.24 9.35 -17.79
C ASP A 44 -2.49 9.11 -16.46
N GLY A 45 -2.81 8.04 -15.74
CA GLY A 45 -2.20 7.68 -14.45
C GLY A 45 -2.39 8.72 -13.35
N ILE A 46 -1.58 8.61 -12.29
CA ILE A 46 -1.52 9.59 -11.20
C ILE A 46 -1.14 11.00 -11.71
N PRO A 47 -0.16 11.15 -12.64
CA PRO A 47 0.20 12.47 -13.15
C PRO A 47 -0.98 13.24 -13.76
N GLY A 48 -1.92 12.54 -14.42
CA GLY A 48 -3.14 13.15 -14.94
C GLY A 48 -4.02 13.77 -13.86
N LEU A 49 -4.23 13.03 -12.77
CA LEU A 49 -5.03 13.50 -11.63
C LEU A 49 -4.38 14.67 -10.89
N VAL A 50 -3.07 14.60 -10.67
CA VAL A 50 -2.28 15.68 -10.05
C VAL A 50 -2.37 16.96 -10.87
N ARG A 51 -2.20 16.85 -12.20
CA ARG A 51 -2.36 17.98 -13.13
C ARG A 51 -3.75 18.62 -13.05
N ASP A 52 -4.79 17.78 -13.00
CA ASP A 52 -6.17 18.27 -12.97
C ASP A 52 -6.55 18.88 -11.62
N ALA A 53 -6.03 18.35 -10.50
CA ALA A 53 -6.14 18.95 -9.17
C ALA A 53 -5.51 20.35 -9.14
N LYS A 54 -4.28 20.46 -9.68
CA LYS A 54 -3.56 21.75 -9.77
C LYS A 54 -4.32 22.79 -10.60
N LYS A 55 -4.88 22.40 -11.76
CA LYS A 55 -5.72 23.28 -12.58
C LYS A 55 -6.98 23.73 -11.85
N THR A 56 -7.54 22.87 -11.00
CA THR A 56 -8.76 23.18 -10.22
C THR A 56 -8.44 24.01 -8.98
N GLY A 57 -7.18 24.09 -8.55
CA GLY A 57 -6.76 24.81 -7.35
C GLY A 57 -7.04 24.05 -6.06
N VAL A 58 -7.03 22.70 -6.09
CA VAL A 58 -7.07 21.82 -4.92
C VAL A 58 -5.77 21.02 -4.84
N LYS A 59 -5.36 20.67 -3.62
CA LYS A 59 -4.26 19.73 -3.40
C LYS A 59 -4.71 18.31 -3.74
N PHE A 60 -3.76 17.44 -4.12
CA PHE A 60 -4.05 16.04 -4.40
C PHE A 60 -3.43 15.14 -3.34
N GLY A 61 -4.23 14.24 -2.79
CA GLY A 61 -3.80 13.16 -1.91
C GLY A 61 -4.17 11.80 -2.49
N ILE A 62 -3.48 10.75 -2.02
CA ILE A 62 -3.69 9.37 -2.47
C ILE A 62 -3.70 8.40 -1.30
N TRP A 63 -4.62 7.43 -1.36
CA TRP A 63 -4.74 6.35 -0.39
C TRP A 63 -3.79 5.20 -0.75
N ILE A 64 -3.18 4.61 0.28
CA ILE A 64 -2.41 3.36 0.20
C ILE A 64 -2.69 2.50 1.43
N GLU A 65 -2.61 1.18 1.26
CA GLU A 65 -2.66 0.17 2.34
C GLU A 65 -1.47 -0.81 2.17
N PRO A 66 -0.24 -0.33 2.36
CA PRO A 66 0.95 -1.05 1.89
C PRO A 66 1.40 -2.20 2.80
N GLU A 67 0.74 -2.39 3.94
CA GLU A 67 0.97 -3.50 4.87
C GLU A 67 0.19 -4.77 4.48
N MET A 68 -0.73 -4.66 3.51
CA MET A 68 -1.63 -5.74 3.14
C MET A 68 -1.42 -6.18 1.70
N VAL A 69 -1.77 -7.43 1.41
CA VAL A 69 -1.66 -8.02 0.08
C VAL A 69 -2.82 -8.97 -0.19
N ASN A 70 -3.35 -8.98 -1.42
CA ASN A 70 -4.30 -10.01 -1.83
C ASN A 70 -3.55 -11.24 -2.40
N PRO A 71 -4.09 -12.46 -2.22
CA PRO A 71 -3.61 -13.63 -2.95
C PRO A 71 -3.66 -13.46 -4.47
N LYS A 72 -4.65 -12.72 -4.99
CA LYS A 72 -4.73 -12.31 -6.39
C LYS A 72 -4.01 -10.96 -6.57
N SER A 73 -2.66 -11.01 -6.55
CA SER A 73 -1.78 -9.90 -6.87
C SER A 73 -0.48 -10.42 -7.48
N GLU A 74 0.18 -9.61 -8.29
CA GLU A 74 1.50 -9.94 -8.83
C GLU A 74 2.56 -10.00 -7.71
N LEU A 75 2.39 -9.18 -6.67
CA LEU A 75 3.26 -9.21 -5.50
C LEU A 75 3.23 -10.59 -4.83
N PHE A 76 2.05 -11.12 -4.54
CA PHE A 76 1.92 -12.42 -3.88
C PHE A 76 2.39 -13.58 -4.76
N GLU A 77 2.15 -13.52 -6.07
CA GLU A 77 2.70 -14.51 -7.00
C GLU A 77 4.23 -14.58 -6.98
N LYS A 78 4.88 -13.42 -6.87
CA LYS A 78 6.35 -13.31 -6.85
C LYS A 78 6.96 -13.63 -5.49
N HIS A 79 6.25 -13.28 -4.42
CA HIS A 79 6.75 -13.32 -3.04
C HIS A 79 5.72 -13.86 -2.06
N PRO A 80 5.27 -15.12 -2.21
CA PRO A 80 4.33 -15.73 -1.25
C PRO A 80 4.93 -15.92 0.15
N ASP A 81 6.27 -15.87 0.25
CA ASP A 81 7.03 -15.94 1.49
C ASP A 81 7.12 -14.60 2.26
N TRP A 82 6.54 -13.53 1.72
CA TRP A 82 6.55 -12.21 2.36
C TRP A 82 5.35 -11.97 3.28
N VAL A 83 4.46 -12.93 3.42
CA VAL A 83 3.28 -12.81 4.29
C VAL A 83 3.48 -13.47 5.64
N ILE A 84 2.81 -12.93 6.66
CA ILE A 84 2.71 -13.53 7.98
C ILE A 84 1.73 -14.69 7.88
N MET A 85 2.23 -15.92 7.93
CA MET A 85 1.40 -17.11 7.75
C MET A 85 2.00 -18.31 8.47
N GLN A 86 1.25 -18.92 9.40
CA GLN A 86 1.73 -20.06 10.16
C GLN A 86 1.78 -21.34 9.31
N PRO A 87 2.95 -22.03 9.23
CA PRO A 87 3.06 -23.28 8.50
C PRO A 87 2.08 -24.34 9.03
N LYS A 88 1.52 -25.14 8.13
CA LYS A 88 0.64 -26.28 8.45
C LYS A 88 -0.65 -25.90 9.21
N ARG A 89 -1.09 -24.67 9.09
CA ARG A 89 -2.39 -24.19 9.55
C ARG A 89 -3.15 -23.56 8.41
N ASP A 90 -4.48 -23.54 8.55
CA ASP A 90 -5.35 -22.85 7.60
C ASP A 90 -4.99 -21.36 7.57
N THR A 91 -4.95 -20.81 6.36
CA THR A 91 -4.66 -19.41 6.16
C THR A 91 -5.83 -18.57 6.65
N TYR A 92 -5.55 -17.63 7.54
CA TYR A 92 -6.54 -16.66 8.00
C TYR A 92 -6.47 -15.41 7.12
N TYR A 93 -7.61 -15.04 6.56
CA TYR A 93 -7.76 -13.82 5.77
C TYR A 93 -8.57 -12.78 6.54
N TYR A 94 -8.09 -11.56 6.57
CA TYR A 94 -8.89 -10.42 6.99
C TYR A 94 -9.30 -9.64 5.75
N ARG A 95 -10.62 -9.54 5.50
CA ARG A 95 -11.16 -8.90 4.28
C ARG A 95 -10.54 -9.48 2.98
N ASN A 96 -10.37 -10.79 2.89
CA ASN A 96 -9.71 -11.48 1.77
C ASN A 96 -8.24 -11.09 1.54
N GLN A 97 -7.59 -10.56 2.55
CA GLN A 97 -6.23 -10.01 2.51
C GLN A 97 -5.32 -10.75 3.48
N LEU A 98 -4.03 -10.69 3.23
CA LEU A 98 -2.94 -11.17 4.08
C LEU A 98 -2.07 -10.01 4.51
N VAL A 99 -1.43 -10.15 5.67
CA VAL A 99 -0.50 -9.13 6.20
C VAL A 99 0.91 -9.41 5.71
N LEU A 100 1.58 -8.40 5.16
CA LEU A 100 3.00 -8.46 4.81
C LEU A 100 3.86 -8.47 6.06
N ASP A 101 4.94 -9.23 6.02
CA ASP A 101 5.92 -9.31 7.10
C ASP A 101 6.89 -8.12 7.06
N ILE A 102 6.50 -7.00 7.65
CA ILE A 102 7.32 -5.77 7.70
C ILE A 102 8.57 -5.94 8.58
N SER A 103 8.70 -7.02 9.36
CA SER A 103 9.96 -7.33 10.03
C SER A 103 11.07 -7.70 9.04
N ASN A 104 10.71 -8.15 7.83
CA ASN A 104 11.63 -8.47 6.74
C ASN A 104 12.13 -7.20 6.04
N PRO A 105 13.45 -6.92 6.01
CA PRO A 105 14.00 -5.73 5.33
C PRO A 105 13.62 -5.62 3.85
N LYS A 106 13.46 -6.74 3.13
CA LYS A 106 13.03 -6.71 1.72
C LYS A 106 11.61 -6.18 1.56
N VAL A 107 10.72 -6.52 2.50
CA VAL A 107 9.36 -5.99 2.54
C VAL A 107 9.37 -4.51 2.89
N GLN A 108 10.23 -4.08 3.83
CA GLN A 108 10.43 -2.65 4.13
C GLN A 108 10.89 -1.88 2.90
N ASP A 109 11.84 -2.42 2.13
CA ASP A 109 12.34 -1.80 0.90
C ASP A 109 11.23 -1.69 -0.15
N TYR A 110 10.41 -2.72 -0.28
CA TYR A 110 9.26 -2.71 -1.17
C TYR A 110 8.24 -1.62 -0.77
N VAL A 111 7.84 -1.57 0.50
CA VAL A 111 6.87 -0.60 1.02
C VAL A 111 7.39 0.83 0.89
N PHE A 112 8.65 1.06 1.24
CA PHE A 112 9.31 2.36 1.02
C PHE A 112 9.28 2.75 -0.46
N GLY A 113 9.62 1.80 -1.36
CA GLY A 113 9.67 2.01 -2.80
C GLY A 113 8.32 2.43 -3.42
N ILE A 114 7.19 2.03 -2.83
CA ILE A 114 5.86 2.48 -3.26
C ILE A 114 5.73 4.00 -3.12
N VAL A 115 5.98 4.51 -1.92
CA VAL A 115 5.87 5.94 -1.61
C VAL A 115 6.93 6.73 -2.37
N ASP A 116 8.17 6.23 -2.36
CA ASP A 116 9.31 6.86 -3.04
C ASP A 116 9.04 7.06 -4.54
N ARG A 117 8.56 6.05 -5.22
CA ARG A 117 8.20 6.12 -6.63
C ARG A 117 7.08 7.12 -6.88
N ILE A 118 5.97 7.03 -6.13
CA ILE A 118 4.83 7.92 -6.31
C ILE A 118 5.25 9.38 -6.12
N MET A 119 6.03 9.69 -5.09
CA MET A 119 6.51 11.05 -4.83
C MET A 119 7.50 11.53 -5.89
N THR A 120 8.41 10.66 -6.33
CA THR A 120 9.42 11.02 -7.34
C THR A 120 8.79 11.30 -8.70
N GLU A 121 7.82 10.46 -9.11
CA GLU A 121 7.11 10.64 -10.37
C GLU A 121 6.07 11.75 -10.33
N ASN A 122 5.57 12.10 -9.13
CA ASN A 122 4.50 13.06 -8.92
C ASN A 122 4.79 13.99 -7.74
N PRO A 123 5.71 14.95 -7.88
CA PRO A 123 6.16 15.80 -6.76
C PRO A 123 5.08 16.72 -6.18
N ASP A 124 3.99 16.93 -6.89
CA ASP A 124 2.83 17.70 -6.44
C ASP A 124 1.78 16.86 -5.66
N VAL A 125 2.05 15.56 -5.38
CA VAL A 125 1.25 14.77 -4.42
C VAL A 125 1.48 15.34 -3.02
N ALA A 126 0.44 15.88 -2.41
CA ALA A 126 0.54 16.62 -1.15
C ALA A 126 0.27 15.76 0.09
N TYR A 127 -0.34 14.57 -0.06
CA TYR A 127 -0.77 13.78 1.07
C TYR A 127 -0.89 12.30 0.72
N PHE A 128 -0.45 11.44 1.65
CA PHE A 128 -0.75 10.01 1.65
C PHE A 128 -1.69 9.68 2.80
N LYS A 129 -2.82 9.05 2.49
CA LYS A 129 -3.62 8.36 3.49
C LYS A 129 -3.10 6.93 3.57
N TRP A 130 -2.31 6.64 4.59
CA TRP A 130 -1.85 5.29 4.88
C TRP A 130 -2.90 4.59 5.75
N ASP A 131 -3.59 3.63 5.20
CA ASP A 131 -4.57 2.83 5.92
C ASP A 131 -3.88 1.64 6.61
N CYS A 132 -4.19 1.41 7.89
CA CYS A 132 -3.51 0.45 8.75
C CYS A 132 -4.51 -0.63 9.19
N ASN A 133 -4.93 -1.50 8.28
CA ASN A 133 -5.88 -2.58 8.58
C ASN A 133 -5.17 -3.92 8.88
N SER A 134 -3.91 -3.90 9.26
CA SER A 134 -3.08 -5.08 9.49
C SER A 134 -3.44 -5.80 10.80
N VAL A 135 -4.40 -6.71 10.73
CA VAL A 135 -4.79 -7.57 11.85
C VAL A 135 -3.95 -8.85 11.83
N ILE A 136 -2.99 -8.95 12.77
CA ILE A 136 -2.10 -10.10 12.89
C ILE A 136 -2.68 -11.10 13.88
N THR A 137 -3.23 -12.20 13.39
CA THR A 137 -3.82 -13.27 14.20
C THR A 137 -3.01 -14.55 14.23
N ASN A 138 -2.39 -14.93 13.11
CA ASN A 138 -1.56 -16.13 12.95
C ASN A 138 -0.09 -15.76 12.90
N ILE A 139 0.53 -15.63 14.07
CA ILE A 139 1.88 -15.11 14.21
C ILE A 139 2.91 -16.13 13.75
N TYR A 140 3.47 -15.92 12.59
CA TYR A 140 4.67 -16.59 12.13
C TYR A 140 5.30 -15.79 10.99
N SER A 141 6.58 -15.47 11.15
CA SER A 141 7.38 -14.82 10.13
C SER A 141 8.27 -15.86 9.42
N PRO A 142 8.08 -16.11 8.13
CA PRO A 142 9.01 -16.93 7.36
C PRO A 142 10.45 -16.40 7.37
N TYR A 143 10.61 -15.08 7.51
CA TYR A 143 11.90 -14.42 7.60
C TYR A 143 12.64 -14.73 8.91
N HIS A 144 11.94 -14.72 10.06
CA HIS A 144 12.52 -15.01 11.38
C HIS A 144 12.85 -16.48 11.59
N LYS A 145 12.29 -17.39 10.78
CA LYS A 145 12.48 -18.84 10.91
C LYS A 145 12.18 -19.33 12.34
N GLU A 146 13.22 -19.73 13.09
CA GLU A 146 13.07 -20.24 14.45
C GLU A 146 13.04 -19.13 15.52
N ASN A 147 13.44 -17.88 15.19
CA ASN A 147 13.54 -16.76 16.10
C ASN A 147 12.24 -15.94 16.19
N GLN A 148 11.10 -16.59 16.41
CA GLN A 148 9.79 -15.96 16.40
C GLN A 148 9.50 -15.04 17.61
N GLY A 149 10.28 -15.14 18.69
CA GLY A 149 9.97 -14.50 19.97
C GLY A 149 9.90 -12.96 19.93
N ASN A 150 10.62 -12.32 19.04
CA ASN A 150 10.65 -10.86 18.89
C ASN A 150 9.80 -10.32 17.74
N PHE A 151 9.07 -11.18 17.05
CA PHE A 151 8.37 -10.83 15.83
C PHE A 151 7.54 -9.53 15.93
N TYR A 152 6.69 -9.37 16.94
CA TYR A 152 5.86 -8.18 17.10
C TYR A 152 6.68 -6.89 17.23
N ILE A 153 7.77 -6.95 18.00
CA ILE A 153 8.65 -5.80 18.21
C ILE A 153 9.32 -5.44 16.89
N ASP A 154 9.84 -6.44 16.18
CA ASP A 154 10.56 -6.23 14.93
C ASP A 154 9.62 -5.79 13.79
N HIS A 155 8.37 -6.28 13.80
CA HIS A 155 7.34 -5.80 12.87
C HIS A 155 7.06 -4.30 13.06
N VAL A 156 6.83 -3.85 14.30
CA VAL A 156 6.59 -2.42 14.61
C VAL A 156 7.82 -1.57 14.31
N ARG A 157 9.02 -2.05 14.64
CA ARG A 157 10.28 -1.39 14.29
C ARG A 157 10.45 -1.26 12.79
N GLY A 158 10.03 -2.28 12.03
CA GLY A 158 10.03 -2.26 10.57
C GLY A 158 9.15 -1.14 10.02
N ILE A 159 7.93 -0.97 10.55
CA ILE A 159 7.04 0.14 10.19
C ILE A 159 7.72 1.50 10.49
N TYR A 160 8.26 1.66 11.70
CA TYR A 160 8.96 2.92 12.06
C TYR A 160 10.17 3.19 11.18
N ASN A 161 10.90 2.15 10.77
CA ASN A 161 12.01 2.30 9.83
C ASN A 161 11.54 2.82 8.47
N VAL A 162 10.48 2.23 7.92
CA VAL A 162 9.89 2.70 6.65
C VAL A 162 9.43 4.15 6.75
N LEU A 163 8.67 4.51 7.79
CA LEU A 163 8.18 5.87 8.01
C LEU A 163 9.34 6.87 8.18
N THR A 164 10.39 6.47 8.91
CA THR A 164 11.60 7.30 9.08
C THR A 164 12.33 7.54 7.76
N ARG A 165 12.41 6.53 6.91
CA ARG A 165 13.02 6.65 5.57
C ARG A 165 12.20 7.59 4.67
N ILE A 166 10.88 7.48 4.70
CA ILE A 166 9.96 8.37 3.96
C ILE A 166 10.13 9.82 4.44
N HIS A 167 10.19 10.04 5.76
CA HIS A 167 10.32 11.39 6.34
C HIS A 167 11.65 12.08 5.97
N LYS A 168 12.72 11.31 5.77
CA LYS A 168 14.05 11.85 5.43
C LYS A 168 14.22 12.19 3.96
N LYS A 169 13.28 11.81 3.13
CA LYS A 169 13.30 12.08 1.69
C LYS A 169 12.59 13.40 1.35
#